data_4348b9462c5abe0c75a97b687c170f26
#
_entry.id   4348b9462c5abe0c75a97b687c170f26
#
_cell.length_a   1.000
_cell.length_b   1.000
_cell.length_c   1.000
_cell.angle_alpha   90.00
_cell.angle_beta   90.00
_cell.angle_gamma   90.00
#
_symmetry.space_group_name_H-M   'P 1'
#
loop_
_entity.id
_entity.type
_entity.pdbx_description
1 polymer ?
#
loop_
_entity_poly.entity_id
_entity_poly.type
_entity_poly.pdbx_seq_one_letter_code
_entity_poly.pdbx_strand_id
1 'polypeptide(L)'
;LDLRGNGGGVLEGAVQIVGMFVPKGSEVLSTKGKIKQWDRTYRTSTEPLDTVMPLAILINGGTASAAEIVSGSLQDMDRAVLVGQRSFGKGLVQAPRDLPYNGKVKITMSKYYIPSGRCIQQIDYSHRKEDGSVAAIPDSLTSVFYTSKKRPVRDGGGVRPEFEVKEPKVPTMMYYLAADTVLFDFVTDWAQKHKTIAPIEEFTVSDEDFEALKQYAKSKNFTYDRQSEKVLRNLKEVAEFEGYLEEDSTAFKELEAKLTPNLEKDFDRFKDEVK
;
A
#
# COMPACT_ATOMS: atom_id res chain seq x y z
N LEU A 1 -16.79 -2.70 -3.52
CA LEU A 1 -15.77 -2.37 -4.51
C LEU A 1 -14.39 -2.51 -3.89
N ASP A 2 -13.52 -3.34 -4.46
CA ASP A 2 -12.16 -3.53 -3.96
C ASP A 2 -11.15 -2.73 -4.79
N LEU A 3 -10.47 -1.77 -4.13
CA LEU A 3 -9.43 -0.93 -4.71
C LEU A 3 -8.07 -1.13 -4.03
N ARG A 4 -7.92 -2.18 -3.21
CA ARG A 4 -6.64 -2.50 -2.58
C ARG A 4 -5.59 -2.86 -3.64
N GLY A 5 -4.38 -2.32 -3.51
CA GLY A 5 -3.30 -2.52 -4.48
C GLY A 5 -3.54 -1.87 -5.86
N ASN A 6 -4.61 -1.11 -6.05
CA ASN A 6 -4.90 -0.44 -7.31
C ASN A 6 -4.14 0.90 -7.40
N GLY A 7 -3.07 0.93 -8.19
CA GLY A 7 -2.23 2.13 -8.41
C GLY A 7 -2.88 3.25 -9.21
N GLY A 8 -4.14 3.09 -9.63
CA GLY A 8 -4.87 4.03 -10.46
C GLY A 8 -4.62 3.82 -11.96
N GLY A 9 -4.95 4.82 -12.74
CA GLY A 9 -4.87 4.77 -14.21
C GLY A 9 -5.41 6.04 -14.84
N VAL A 10 -6.38 5.91 -15.75
CA VAL A 10 -6.97 7.00 -16.51
C VAL A 10 -7.96 7.79 -15.64
N LEU A 11 -7.78 9.11 -15.57
CA LEU A 11 -8.60 10.01 -14.77
C LEU A 11 -10.08 9.97 -15.19
N GLU A 12 -10.33 10.01 -16.50
CA GLU A 12 -11.68 9.94 -17.07
C GLU A 12 -12.39 8.64 -16.68
N GLY A 13 -11.66 7.52 -16.59
CA GLY A 13 -12.20 6.25 -16.10
C GLY A 13 -12.67 6.35 -14.64
N ALA A 14 -11.93 7.05 -13.79
CA ALA A 14 -12.37 7.29 -12.42
C ALA A 14 -13.66 8.10 -12.37
N VAL A 15 -13.79 9.14 -13.19
CA VAL A 15 -15.02 9.95 -13.30
C VAL A 15 -16.21 9.11 -13.75
N GLN A 16 -16.01 8.20 -14.71
CA GLN A 16 -17.04 7.29 -15.17
C GLN A 16 -17.48 6.31 -14.08
N ILE A 17 -16.53 5.72 -13.33
CA ILE A 17 -16.84 4.80 -12.22
C ILE A 17 -17.62 5.51 -11.12
N VAL A 18 -17.22 6.73 -10.73
CA VAL A 18 -17.99 7.54 -9.77
C VAL A 18 -19.40 7.81 -10.31
N GLY A 19 -19.53 8.11 -11.60
CA GLY A 19 -20.80 8.35 -12.27
C GLY A 19 -21.78 7.17 -12.25
N MET A 20 -21.30 5.94 -12.02
CA MET A 20 -22.18 4.78 -11.85
C MET A 20 -23.01 4.86 -10.55
N PHE A 21 -22.55 5.63 -9.55
CA PHE A 21 -23.11 5.63 -8.21
C PHE A 21 -23.66 6.97 -7.74
N VAL A 22 -23.48 8.05 -8.53
CA VAL A 22 -23.93 9.39 -8.16
C VAL A 22 -24.70 10.05 -9.30
N PRO A 23 -25.60 11.02 -9.05
CA PRO A 23 -26.37 11.68 -10.09
C PRO A 23 -25.49 12.30 -11.19
N LYS A 24 -26.01 12.33 -12.41
CA LYS A 24 -25.40 13.04 -13.54
C LYS A 24 -25.16 14.51 -13.20
N GLY A 25 -24.03 15.06 -13.63
CA GLY A 25 -23.63 16.44 -13.36
C GLY A 25 -22.89 16.64 -12.05
N SER A 26 -22.77 15.59 -11.20
CA SER A 26 -22.01 15.65 -9.94
C SER A 26 -20.54 15.98 -10.21
N GLU A 27 -19.97 16.91 -9.44
CA GLU A 27 -18.56 17.23 -9.49
C GLU A 27 -17.75 16.13 -8.81
N VAL A 28 -16.82 15.54 -9.56
CA VAL A 28 -15.96 14.46 -9.07
C VAL A 28 -14.61 14.99 -8.61
N LEU A 29 -14.00 15.88 -9.38
CA LEU A 29 -12.75 16.53 -9.02
C LEU A 29 -12.57 17.84 -9.81
N SER A 30 -11.68 18.69 -9.31
CA SER A 30 -11.11 19.81 -10.06
C SER A 30 -9.58 19.72 -10.09
N THR A 31 -8.97 20.21 -11.16
CA THR A 31 -7.52 20.33 -11.28
C THR A 31 -7.12 21.80 -11.24
N LYS A 32 -6.08 22.13 -10.48
CA LYS A 32 -5.55 23.49 -10.39
C LYS A 32 -4.03 23.48 -10.49
N GLY A 33 -3.51 24.26 -11.42
CA GLY A 33 -2.09 24.35 -11.71
C GLY A 33 -1.57 25.78 -11.73
N LYS A 34 -0.30 25.91 -12.10
CA LYS A 34 0.36 27.21 -12.28
C LYS A 34 -0.25 27.96 -13.47
N ILE A 35 -0.65 27.25 -14.52
CA ILE A 35 -1.23 27.80 -15.74
C ILE A 35 -2.76 27.69 -15.63
N LYS A 36 -3.40 28.79 -15.24
CA LYS A 36 -4.84 28.85 -14.91
C LYS A 36 -5.78 28.42 -16.04
N GLN A 37 -5.41 28.67 -17.28
CA GLN A 37 -6.20 28.24 -18.45
C GLN A 37 -6.30 26.71 -18.61
N TRP A 38 -5.51 25.93 -17.88
CA TRP A 38 -5.55 24.48 -17.84
C TRP A 38 -6.30 23.92 -16.64
N ASP A 39 -6.78 24.77 -15.76
CA ASP A 39 -7.64 24.36 -14.67
C ASP A 39 -8.94 23.78 -15.22
N ARG A 40 -9.39 22.66 -14.70
CA ARG A 40 -10.59 21.94 -15.16
C ARG A 40 -11.39 21.40 -14.01
N THR A 41 -12.70 21.34 -14.18
CA THR A 41 -13.64 20.63 -13.31
C THR A 41 -14.21 19.45 -14.09
N TYR A 42 -14.14 18.27 -13.49
CA TYR A 42 -14.65 17.04 -14.06
C TYR A 42 -15.95 16.66 -13.38
N ARG A 43 -16.99 16.44 -14.19
CA ARG A 43 -18.35 16.09 -13.73
C ARG A 43 -18.79 14.79 -14.38
N THR A 44 -19.66 14.05 -13.70
CA THR A 44 -20.31 12.86 -14.26
C THR A 44 -21.18 13.26 -15.47
N SER A 45 -21.16 12.46 -16.52
CA SER A 45 -21.86 12.76 -17.80
C SER A 45 -22.98 11.77 -18.13
N THR A 46 -23.04 10.64 -17.45
CA THR A 46 -24.02 9.57 -17.66
C THR A 46 -25.02 9.51 -16.51
N GLU A 47 -26.19 8.93 -16.77
CA GLU A 47 -27.12 8.55 -15.70
C GLU A 47 -26.50 7.43 -14.85
N PRO A 48 -26.72 7.44 -13.52
CA PRO A 48 -26.14 6.44 -12.62
C PRO A 48 -26.78 5.07 -12.84
N LEU A 49 -26.01 4.03 -12.56
CA LEU A 49 -26.54 2.67 -12.49
C LEU A 49 -27.35 2.44 -11.22
N ASP A 50 -26.85 2.92 -10.09
CA ASP A 50 -27.49 2.80 -8.79
C ASP A 50 -27.02 3.88 -7.81
N THR A 51 -27.93 4.63 -7.26
CA THR A 51 -27.65 5.68 -6.26
C THR A 51 -28.05 5.29 -4.84
N VAL A 52 -28.67 4.12 -4.64
CA VAL A 52 -29.31 3.70 -3.39
C VAL A 52 -28.61 2.55 -2.71
N MET A 53 -28.11 1.57 -3.46
CA MET A 53 -27.44 0.39 -2.94
C MET A 53 -26.32 0.80 -1.96
N PRO A 54 -26.24 0.22 -0.73
CA PRO A 54 -25.14 0.44 0.17
C PRO A 54 -23.80 0.10 -0.50
N LEU A 55 -22.83 1.03 -0.45
CA LEU A 55 -21.55 0.89 -1.09
C LEU A 55 -20.42 0.94 -0.06
N ALA A 56 -19.65 -0.15 0.03
CA ALA A 56 -18.39 -0.22 0.76
C ALA A 56 -17.22 -0.29 -0.22
N ILE A 57 -16.13 0.44 0.07
CA ILE A 57 -14.92 0.45 -0.75
C ILE A 57 -13.74 0.01 0.11
N LEU A 58 -13.04 -1.03 -0.34
CA LEU A 58 -11.82 -1.50 0.31
C LEU A 58 -10.62 -0.74 -0.26
N ILE A 59 -9.81 -0.15 0.62
CA ILE A 59 -8.58 0.58 0.26
C ILE A 59 -7.40 0.16 1.13
N ASN A 60 -6.18 0.36 0.62
CA ASN A 60 -4.93 0.19 1.38
C ASN A 60 -3.84 1.13 0.88
N GLY A 61 -2.62 1.02 1.43
CA GLY A 61 -1.47 1.83 1.02
C GLY A 61 -1.06 1.71 -0.46
N GLY A 62 -1.52 0.68 -1.17
CA GLY A 62 -1.35 0.51 -2.62
C GLY A 62 -2.44 1.17 -3.47
N THR A 63 -3.52 1.67 -2.84
CA THR A 63 -4.58 2.43 -3.54
C THR A 63 -4.06 3.81 -3.85
N ALA A 64 -3.92 4.18 -5.14
CA ALA A 64 -3.27 5.43 -5.53
C ALA A 64 -3.95 6.12 -6.72
N SER A 65 -3.76 7.46 -6.85
CA SER A 65 -4.10 8.25 -8.04
C SER A 65 -5.60 8.15 -8.43
N ALA A 66 -5.94 7.64 -9.62
CA ALA A 66 -7.33 7.50 -10.09
C ALA A 66 -8.18 6.64 -9.14
N ALA A 67 -7.62 5.63 -8.49
CA ALA A 67 -8.31 4.85 -7.48
C ALA A 67 -8.65 5.67 -6.22
N GLU A 68 -7.78 6.64 -5.87
CA GLU A 68 -8.06 7.59 -4.78
C GLU A 68 -9.11 8.65 -5.19
N ILE A 69 -9.19 9.00 -6.48
CA ILE A 69 -10.29 9.84 -6.97
C ILE A 69 -11.61 9.13 -6.77
N VAL A 70 -11.72 7.84 -7.14
CA VAL A 70 -12.94 7.05 -6.94
C VAL A 70 -13.31 6.97 -5.46
N SER A 71 -12.39 6.48 -4.62
CA SER A 71 -12.67 6.28 -3.19
C SER A 71 -12.93 7.60 -2.46
N GLY A 72 -12.08 8.61 -2.67
CA GLY A 72 -12.17 9.89 -1.98
C GLY A 72 -13.38 10.71 -2.42
N SER A 73 -13.74 10.69 -3.71
CA SER A 73 -14.93 11.41 -4.18
C SER A 73 -16.23 10.80 -3.65
N LEU A 74 -16.34 9.47 -3.68
CA LEU A 74 -17.51 8.78 -3.11
C LEU A 74 -17.61 8.94 -1.58
N GLN A 75 -16.46 9.03 -0.89
CA GLN A 75 -16.40 9.39 0.52
C GLN A 75 -16.90 10.81 0.77
N ASP A 76 -16.37 11.79 0.02
CA ASP A 76 -16.72 13.21 0.20
C ASP A 76 -18.19 13.51 -0.13
N MET A 77 -18.79 12.73 -1.04
CA MET A 77 -20.22 12.79 -1.37
C MET A 77 -21.09 11.99 -0.37
N ASP A 78 -20.50 11.36 0.65
CA ASP A 78 -21.22 10.46 1.57
C ASP A 78 -21.99 9.34 0.87
N ARG A 79 -21.49 8.91 -0.28
CA ARG A 79 -22.09 7.84 -1.08
C ARG A 79 -21.57 6.46 -0.72
N ALA A 80 -20.33 6.38 -0.23
CA ALA A 80 -19.70 5.12 0.16
C ALA A 80 -19.05 5.22 1.53
N VAL A 81 -18.87 4.06 2.17
CA VAL A 81 -18.06 3.88 3.37
C VAL A 81 -16.76 3.21 2.97
N LEU A 82 -15.63 3.73 3.44
CA LEU A 82 -14.31 3.18 3.17
C LEU A 82 -13.83 2.31 4.32
N VAL A 83 -13.27 1.16 3.97
CA VAL A 83 -12.76 0.15 4.92
C VAL A 83 -11.33 -0.23 4.53
N GLY A 84 -10.43 -0.35 5.47
CA GLY A 84 -9.06 -0.82 5.23
C GLY A 84 -8.01 0.10 5.82
N GLN A 85 -7.07 0.56 4.99
CA GLN A 85 -5.94 1.38 5.41
C GLN A 85 -5.92 2.69 4.62
N ARG A 86 -5.20 3.68 5.17
CA ARG A 86 -4.93 4.95 4.49
C ARG A 86 -4.33 4.71 3.10
N SER A 87 -4.82 5.38 2.09
CA SER A 87 -4.33 5.27 0.72
C SER A 87 -2.96 5.93 0.51
N PHE A 88 -2.39 5.77 -0.66
CA PHE A 88 -1.03 6.22 -1.00
C PHE A 88 -0.83 7.74 -0.90
N GLY A 89 -1.81 8.54 -1.31
CA GLY A 89 -1.70 10.00 -1.30
C GLY A 89 -1.03 10.60 -2.54
N LYS A 90 -1.44 10.17 -3.74
CA LYS A 90 -0.96 10.74 -5.01
C LYS A 90 -1.98 11.70 -5.58
N GLY A 91 -1.83 12.99 -5.27
CA GLY A 91 -2.73 14.08 -5.64
C GLY A 91 -2.23 14.97 -6.80
N LEU A 92 -1.23 14.51 -7.56
CA LEU A 92 -0.62 15.25 -8.66
C LEU A 92 -1.02 14.70 -10.03
N VAL A 93 -1.35 15.60 -10.95
CA VAL A 93 -1.58 15.28 -12.37
C VAL A 93 -0.28 15.50 -13.13
N GLN A 94 0.16 14.45 -13.82
CA GLN A 94 1.39 14.45 -14.61
C GLN A 94 1.07 14.15 -16.06
N ALA A 95 1.74 14.84 -16.99
CA ALA A 95 1.62 14.60 -18.43
C ALA A 95 3.00 14.37 -19.05
N PRO A 96 3.14 13.37 -19.95
CA PRO A 96 4.33 13.24 -20.77
C PRO A 96 4.40 14.37 -21.79
N ARG A 97 5.60 14.84 -22.07
CA ARG A 97 5.92 15.79 -23.15
C ARG A 97 7.03 15.22 -23.98
N ASP A 98 6.88 15.31 -25.29
CA ASP A 98 7.92 14.84 -26.21
C ASP A 98 9.10 15.82 -26.20
N LEU A 99 10.29 15.26 -26.30
CA LEU A 99 11.56 15.95 -26.42
C LEU A 99 12.23 15.57 -27.75
N PRO A 100 13.22 16.33 -28.24
CA PRO A 100 14.05 15.89 -29.36
C PRO A 100 14.63 14.49 -29.15
N TYR A 101 14.97 13.82 -30.24
CA TYR A 101 15.59 12.49 -30.24
C TYR A 101 14.72 11.37 -29.63
N ASN A 102 13.40 11.44 -29.82
CA ASN A 102 12.43 10.48 -29.25
C ASN A 102 12.44 10.40 -27.71
N GLY A 103 13.02 11.38 -27.03
CA GLY A 103 12.98 11.50 -25.59
C GLY A 103 11.60 11.90 -25.09
N LYS A 104 11.28 11.57 -23.85
CA LYS A 104 10.06 12.03 -23.17
C LYS A 104 10.39 12.53 -21.78
N VAL A 105 9.76 13.63 -21.38
CA VAL A 105 9.78 14.13 -20.01
C VAL A 105 8.39 14.05 -19.40
N LYS A 106 8.28 13.59 -18.18
CA LYS A 106 7.04 13.56 -17.40
C LYS A 106 7.00 14.75 -16.46
N ILE A 107 6.08 15.68 -16.70
CA ILE A 107 5.98 16.94 -15.98
C ILE A 107 4.73 16.96 -15.12
N THR A 108 4.86 17.42 -13.87
CA THR A 108 3.72 17.72 -13.01
C THR A 108 3.05 19.01 -13.48
N MET A 109 1.78 18.93 -13.86
CA MET A 109 1.01 20.03 -14.43
C MET A 109 0.13 20.74 -13.42
N SER A 110 -0.51 19.95 -12.51
CA SER A 110 -1.49 20.47 -11.55
C SER A 110 -1.64 19.53 -10.34
N LYS A 111 -2.26 20.06 -9.28
CA LYS A 111 -2.85 19.27 -8.19
C LYS A 111 -4.30 18.99 -8.53
N TYR A 112 -4.86 17.90 -8.02
CA TYR A 112 -6.29 17.69 -8.08
C TYR A 112 -6.93 17.77 -6.68
N TYR A 113 -8.17 18.19 -6.69
CA TYR A 113 -8.99 18.42 -5.51
C TYR A 113 -10.30 17.65 -5.68
N ILE A 114 -10.66 16.84 -4.70
CA ILE A 114 -11.88 16.05 -4.69
C ILE A 114 -13.05 16.87 -4.12
N PRO A 115 -14.30 16.38 -4.10
CA PRO A 115 -15.48 17.22 -3.89
C PRO A 115 -15.52 18.09 -2.63
N SER A 116 -14.89 17.65 -1.55
CA SER A 116 -14.74 18.49 -0.34
C SER A 116 -13.82 19.70 -0.52
N GLY A 117 -13.08 19.76 -1.62
CA GLY A 117 -12.04 20.77 -1.90
C GLY A 117 -10.66 20.42 -1.37
N ARG A 118 -10.48 19.24 -0.76
CA ARG A 118 -9.18 18.79 -0.24
C ARG A 118 -8.29 18.22 -1.35
N CYS A 119 -6.99 18.43 -1.20
CA CYS A 119 -5.95 17.76 -1.99
C CYS A 119 -5.34 16.62 -1.18
N ILE A 120 -5.36 15.41 -1.70
CA ILE A 120 -4.90 14.22 -0.99
C ILE A 120 -3.38 13.98 -1.08
N GLN A 121 -2.63 14.87 -1.72
CA GLN A 121 -1.18 14.72 -1.92
C GLN A 121 -0.45 14.58 -0.59
N GLN A 122 0.23 13.46 -0.39
CA GLN A 122 0.95 13.15 0.85
C GLN A 122 2.39 13.70 0.84
N ILE A 123 3.10 13.56 -0.28
CA ILE A 123 4.51 13.91 -0.37
C ILE A 123 4.65 15.40 -0.69
N ASP A 124 5.42 16.11 0.13
CA ASP A 124 5.78 17.52 -0.13
C ASP A 124 7.04 17.61 -0.99
N TYR A 125 6.84 17.81 -2.29
CA TYR A 125 7.94 18.02 -3.23
C TYR A 125 8.50 19.45 -3.23
N SER A 126 7.86 20.39 -2.54
CA SER A 126 8.32 21.79 -2.48
C SER A 126 9.44 22.00 -1.47
N HIS A 127 9.54 21.15 -0.46
CA HIS A 127 10.58 21.18 0.54
C HIS A 127 11.42 19.90 0.47
N ARG A 128 12.62 20.03 -0.11
CA ARG A 128 13.60 18.93 -0.14
C ARG A 128 14.61 19.09 0.98
N LYS A 129 15.01 17.96 1.57
CA LYS A 129 16.11 17.92 2.52
C LYS A 129 17.45 18.10 1.79
N GLU A 130 18.52 18.31 2.54
CA GLU A 130 19.89 18.48 1.98
C GLU A 130 20.35 17.28 1.17
N ASP A 131 19.92 16.07 1.53
CA ASP A 131 20.18 14.81 0.81
C ASP A 131 19.30 14.64 -0.44
N GLY A 132 18.46 15.61 -0.78
CA GLY A 132 17.52 15.57 -1.91
C GLY A 132 16.24 14.76 -1.64
N SER A 133 16.11 14.12 -0.49
CA SER A 133 14.90 13.36 -0.12
C SER A 133 13.71 14.29 0.14
N VAL A 134 12.50 13.74 0.03
CA VAL A 134 11.24 14.43 0.30
C VAL A 134 10.52 13.76 1.45
N ALA A 135 9.79 14.54 2.24
CA ALA A 135 9.03 14.04 3.38
C ALA A 135 7.53 13.99 3.07
N ALA A 136 6.80 13.15 3.80
CA ALA A 136 5.35 13.24 3.85
C ALA A 136 4.92 14.48 4.64
N ILE A 137 3.77 15.05 4.27
CA ILE A 137 3.15 16.14 5.03
C ILE A 137 2.74 15.57 6.41
N PRO A 138 3.24 16.11 7.52
CA PRO A 138 2.84 15.66 8.85
C PRO A 138 1.35 15.89 9.09
N ASP A 139 0.70 15.00 9.81
CA ASP A 139 -0.74 15.13 10.14
C ASP A 139 -1.06 16.45 10.87
N SER A 140 -0.11 17.01 11.61
CA SER A 140 -0.23 18.31 12.28
C SER A 140 -0.36 19.50 11.33
N LEU A 141 0.13 19.37 10.10
CA LEU A 141 0.06 20.40 9.06
C LEU A 141 -1.11 20.21 8.09
N THR A 142 -1.94 19.21 8.30
CA THR A 142 -3.12 18.94 7.45
C THR A 142 -4.30 19.81 7.87
N SER A 143 -5.10 20.24 6.87
CA SER A 143 -6.32 21.02 7.08
C SER A 143 -7.55 20.12 7.14
N VAL A 144 -8.56 20.57 7.89
CA VAL A 144 -9.85 19.87 7.98
C VAL A 144 -10.79 20.39 6.91
N PHE A 145 -11.40 19.48 6.19
CA PHE A 145 -12.47 19.68 5.23
C PHE A 145 -13.70 18.88 5.65
N TYR A 146 -14.81 19.02 4.95
CA TYR A 146 -16.07 18.39 5.32
C TYR A 146 -16.70 17.70 4.10
N THR A 147 -17.22 16.50 4.31
CA THR A 147 -18.05 15.79 3.34
C THR A 147 -19.38 16.51 3.14
N SER A 148 -20.20 16.05 2.20
CA SER A 148 -21.54 16.59 1.94
C SER A 148 -22.44 16.60 3.19
N LYS A 149 -22.32 15.58 4.05
CA LYS A 149 -23.05 15.49 5.34
C LYS A 149 -22.27 16.05 6.52
N LYS A 150 -21.26 16.88 6.26
CA LYS A 150 -20.46 17.56 7.30
C LYS A 150 -19.62 16.65 8.18
N ARG A 151 -19.26 15.45 7.72
CA ARG A 151 -18.26 14.62 8.40
C ARG A 151 -16.86 15.21 8.16
N PRO A 152 -15.99 15.30 9.19
CA PRO A 152 -14.65 15.85 9.02
C PRO A 152 -13.75 14.88 8.24
N VAL A 153 -13.03 15.40 7.26
CA VAL A 153 -11.99 14.72 6.48
C VAL A 153 -10.75 15.62 6.39
N ARG A 154 -9.60 15.06 6.10
CA ARG A 154 -8.34 15.83 6.05
C ARG A 154 -7.70 15.76 4.68
N ASP A 155 -6.90 16.76 4.35
CA ASP A 155 -5.98 16.76 3.20
C ASP A 155 -4.59 16.20 3.57
N GLY A 156 -3.64 16.26 2.64
CA GLY A 156 -2.21 16.08 2.90
C GLY A 156 -1.74 14.66 3.24
N GLY A 157 -2.57 13.65 3.10
CA GLY A 157 -2.14 12.34 3.56
C GLY A 157 -2.88 11.15 2.95
N GLY A 158 -3.32 11.25 1.70
CA GLY A 158 -4.16 10.25 1.08
C GLY A 158 -5.60 10.30 1.60
N VAL A 159 -6.35 9.27 1.27
CA VAL A 159 -7.73 9.07 1.73
C VAL A 159 -7.71 8.15 2.95
N ARG A 160 -8.26 8.61 4.07
CA ARG A 160 -8.37 7.82 5.29
C ARG A 160 -9.72 7.12 5.33
N PRO A 161 -9.75 5.79 5.56
CA PRO A 161 -11.03 5.07 5.66
C PRO A 161 -11.77 5.40 6.96
N GLU A 162 -13.09 5.20 6.97
CA GLU A 162 -13.91 5.29 8.18
C GLU A 162 -13.63 4.14 9.15
N PHE A 163 -13.40 2.95 8.60
CA PHE A 163 -13.06 1.76 9.39
C PHE A 163 -11.63 1.32 9.06
N GLU A 164 -10.72 1.67 9.96
CA GLU A 164 -9.32 1.26 9.83
C GLU A 164 -9.14 -0.22 10.19
N VAL A 165 -8.55 -0.97 9.27
CA VAL A 165 -8.14 -2.37 9.48
C VAL A 165 -6.62 -2.40 9.59
N LYS A 166 -6.10 -2.95 10.68
CA LYS A 166 -4.66 -3.11 10.84
C LYS A 166 -4.13 -4.09 9.82
N GLU A 167 -3.03 -3.74 9.18
CA GLU A 167 -2.34 -4.66 8.28
C GLU A 167 -1.78 -5.83 9.08
N PRO A 168 -2.04 -7.08 8.67
CA PRO A 168 -1.36 -8.21 9.26
C PRO A 168 0.14 -8.05 9.03
N LYS A 169 0.93 -8.29 10.08
CA LYS A 169 2.39 -8.30 9.95
C LYS A 169 2.78 -9.56 9.21
N VAL A 170 3.08 -9.43 7.93
CA VAL A 170 3.61 -10.55 7.14
C VAL A 170 5.10 -10.72 7.49
N PRO A 171 5.51 -11.87 8.04
CA PRO A 171 6.91 -12.14 8.32
C PRO A 171 7.77 -12.07 7.06
N THR A 172 8.99 -11.54 7.18
CA THR A 172 9.94 -11.49 6.05
C THR A 172 10.16 -12.87 5.41
N MET A 173 10.13 -13.93 6.22
CA MET A 173 10.22 -15.31 5.76
C MET A 173 9.14 -15.65 4.71
N MET A 174 7.89 -15.19 4.91
CA MET A 174 6.79 -15.45 3.96
C MET A 174 7.05 -14.81 2.59
N TYR A 175 7.60 -13.59 2.60
CA TYR A 175 8.00 -12.94 1.35
C TYR A 175 9.01 -13.80 0.56
N TYR A 176 10.04 -14.32 1.23
CA TYR A 176 11.05 -15.16 0.59
C TYR A 176 10.51 -16.55 0.20
N LEU A 177 9.67 -17.18 1.02
CA LEU A 177 9.00 -18.43 0.65
C LEU A 177 8.20 -18.30 -0.65
N ALA A 178 7.56 -17.15 -0.86
CA ALA A 178 6.84 -16.86 -2.10
C ALA A 178 7.77 -16.46 -3.25
N ALA A 179 8.76 -15.58 -3.00
CA ALA A 179 9.67 -15.07 -4.02
C ALA A 179 10.59 -16.15 -4.60
N ASP A 180 11.07 -17.08 -3.75
CA ASP A 180 11.94 -18.18 -4.14
C ASP A 180 11.15 -19.41 -4.62
N THR A 181 9.86 -19.26 -4.88
CA THR A 181 8.92 -20.30 -5.35
C THR A 181 8.74 -21.52 -4.44
N VAL A 182 9.36 -21.55 -3.26
CA VAL A 182 9.29 -22.69 -2.33
C VAL A 182 7.86 -23.02 -1.95
N LEU A 183 7.07 -21.99 -1.63
CA LEU A 183 5.65 -22.17 -1.30
C LEU A 183 4.84 -22.63 -2.52
N PHE A 184 5.09 -22.04 -3.70
CA PHE A 184 4.40 -22.41 -4.94
C PHE A 184 4.67 -23.86 -5.33
N ASP A 185 5.93 -24.30 -5.30
CA ASP A 185 6.32 -25.66 -5.64
C ASP A 185 5.71 -26.67 -4.66
N PHE A 186 5.76 -26.37 -3.35
CA PHE A 186 5.15 -27.21 -2.32
C PHE A 186 3.64 -27.35 -2.53
N VAL A 187 2.92 -26.24 -2.74
CA VAL A 187 1.47 -26.24 -2.95
C VAL A 187 1.11 -26.98 -4.24
N THR A 188 1.93 -26.86 -5.28
CA THR A 188 1.76 -27.59 -6.55
C THR A 188 1.84 -29.10 -6.33
N ASP A 189 2.88 -29.56 -5.62
CA ASP A 189 3.06 -30.98 -5.28
C ASP A 189 1.92 -31.49 -4.37
N TRP A 190 1.49 -30.67 -3.41
CA TRP A 190 0.37 -30.96 -2.52
C TRP A 190 -0.93 -31.13 -3.31
N ALA A 191 -1.25 -30.19 -4.20
CA ALA A 191 -2.47 -30.21 -5.02
C ALA A 191 -2.53 -31.41 -5.98
N GLN A 192 -1.39 -31.90 -6.47
CA GLN A 192 -1.34 -33.10 -7.27
C GLN A 192 -1.77 -34.38 -6.49
N LYS A 193 -1.52 -34.38 -5.18
CA LYS A 193 -1.89 -35.49 -4.28
C LYS A 193 -3.32 -35.38 -3.76
N HIS A 194 -3.87 -34.15 -3.69
CA HIS A 194 -5.20 -33.84 -3.17
C HIS A 194 -6.14 -33.45 -4.31
N LYS A 195 -6.83 -34.42 -4.90
CA LYS A 195 -7.72 -34.19 -6.07
C LYS A 195 -8.95 -33.36 -5.77
N THR A 196 -9.36 -33.30 -4.52
CA THR A 196 -10.50 -32.53 -4.04
C THR A 196 -10.06 -31.68 -2.85
N ILE A 197 -10.49 -30.42 -2.82
CA ILE A 197 -10.23 -29.47 -1.74
C ILE A 197 -11.58 -29.05 -1.17
N ALA A 198 -11.68 -28.91 0.13
CA ALA A 198 -12.88 -28.39 0.80
C ALA A 198 -13.22 -26.97 0.30
N PRO A 199 -14.50 -26.53 0.37
CA PRO A 199 -14.85 -25.15 0.14
C PRO A 199 -13.99 -24.20 0.96
N ILE A 200 -13.75 -22.98 0.46
CA ILE A 200 -12.83 -22.02 1.09
C ILE A 200 -13.22 -21.67 2.53
N GLU A 201 -14.50 -21.72 2.85
CA GLU A 201 -15.05 -21.47 4.18
C GLU A 201 -14.73 -22.58 5.19
N GLU A 202 -14.43 -23.78 4.70
CA GLU A 202 -14.15 -24.98 5.51
C GLU A 202 -12.70 -25.42 5.44
N PHE A 203 -11.95 -24.90 4.46
CA PHE A 203 -10.56 -25.27 4.25
C PHE A 203 -9.66 -24.69 5.34
N THR A 204 -8.88 -25.55 5.97
CA THR A 204 -7.83 -25.15 6.93
C THR A 204 -6.56 -25.93 6.63
N VAL A 205 -5.41 -25.28 6.76
CA VAL A 205 -4.11 -25.95 6.65
C VAL A 205 -3.89 -26.79 7.92
N SER A 206 -3.70 -28.09 7.74
CA SER A 206 -3.46 -29.00 8.87
C SER A 206 -2.06 -28.78 9.48
N ASP A 207 -1.84 -29.30 10.69
CA ASP A 207 -0.50 -29.30 11.29
C ASP A 207 0.47 -30.19 10.52
N GLU A 208 -0.03 -31.28 9.95
CA GLU A 208 0.73 -32.20 9.11
C GLU A 208 1.21 -31.50 7.83
N ASP A 209 0.35 -30.74 7.15
CA ASP A 209 0.72 -29.96 5.96
C ASP A 209 1.73 -28.88 6.28
N PHE A 210 1.57 -28.22 7.43
CA PHE A 210 2.51 -27.21 7.90
C PHE A 210 3.91 -27.81 8.16
N GLU A 211 3.99 -28.94 8.85
CA GLU A 211 5.26 -29.63 9.09
C GLU A 211 5.84 -30.17 7.78
N ALA A 212 5.02 -30.62 6.84
CA ALA A 212 5.48 -31.01 5.51
C ALA A 212 6.11 -29.84 4.75
N LEU A 213 5.48 -28.64 4.77
CA LEU A 213 6.07 -27.42 4.20
C LEU A 213 7.41 -27.06 4.84
N LYS A 214 7.51 -27.14 6.17
CA LYS A 214 8.74 -26.91 6.92
C LYS A 214 9.88 -27.84 6.51
N GLN A 215 9.60 -29.13 6.36
CA GLN A 215 10.56 -30.13 5.87
C GLN A 215 10.92 -29.91 4.39
N TYR A 216 9.94 -29.51 3.58
CA TYR A 216 10.18 -29.19 2.18
C TYR A 216 11.12 -27.98 2.05
N ALA A 217 10.89 -26.90 2.78
CA ALA A 217 11.77 -25.74 2.80
C ALA A 217 13.21 -26.11 3.24
N LYS A 218 13.36 -26.97 4.25
CA LYS A 218 14.65 -27.50 4.65
C LYS A 218 15.33 -28.28 3.53
N SER A 219 14.60 -29.14 2.83
CA SER A 219 15.14 -29.95 1.71
C SER A 219 15.64 -29.09 0.54
N LYS A 220 15.07 -27.90 0.36
CA LYS A 220 15.48 -26.91 -0.64
C LYS A 220 16.62 -26.00 -0.16
N ASN A 221 17.16 -26.21 1.03
CA ASN A 221 18.14 -25.33 1.67
C ASN A 221 17.66 -23.88 1.74
N PHE A 222 16.35 -23.68 1.98
CA PHE A 222 15.73 -22.37 2.05
C PHE A 222 16.39 -21.51 3.14
N THR A 223 16.76 -20.31 2.77
CA THR A 223 17.29 -19.28 3.66
C THR A 223 16.67 -17.94 3.30
N TYR A 224 16.69 -16.99 4.22
CA TYR A 224 16.21 -15.65 3.95
C TYR A 224 16.97 -14.60 4.75
N ASP A 225 17.06 -13.40 4.19
CA ASP A 225 17.76 -12.27 4.79
C ASP A 225 16.89 -11.56 5.84
N ARG A 226 17.44 -11.33 7.02
CA ARG A 226 16.81 -10.51 8.05
C ARG A 226 17.45 -9.12 8.09
N GLN A 227 16.60 -8.09 8.10
CA GLN A 227 17.08 -6.72 8.26
C GLN A 227 17.80 -6.51 9.60
N SER A 228 17.30 -7.14 10.67
CA SER A 228 17.95 -7.07 11.99
C SER A 228 19.37 -7.63 11.99
N GLU A 229 19.63 -8.70 11.23
CA GLU A 229 20.98 -9.28 11.08
C GLU A 229 21.89 -8.33 10.31
N LYS A 230 21.41 -7.75 9.19
CA LYS A 230 22.17 -6.76 8.40
C LYS A 230 22.53 -5.53 9.24
N VAL A 231 21.57 -5.00 9.99
CA VAL A 231 21.78 -3.83 10.86
C VAL A 231 22.76 -4.16 11.98
N LEU A 232 22.67 -5.35 12.57
CA LEU A 232 23.62 -5.78 13.61
C LEU A 232 25.04 -5.92 13.07
N ARG A 233 25.21 -6.48 11.87
CA ARG A 233 26.50 -6.59 11.21
C ARG A 233 27.12 -5.21 10.95
N ASN A 234 26.33 -4.29 10.39
CA ASN A 234 26.78 -2.91 10.16
C ASN A 234 27.13 -2.20 11.45
N LEU A 235 26.30 -2.38 12.51
CA LEU A 235 26.58 -1.79 13.83
C LEU A 235 27.89 -2.35 14.40
N LYS A 236 28.14 -3.63 14.25
CA LYS A 236 29.37 -4.27 14.70
C LYS A 236 30.60 -3.67 13.98
N GLU A 237 30.55 -3.54 12.65
CA GLU A 237 31.63 -2.95 11.85
C GLU A 237 31.91 -1.50 12.25
N VAL A 238 30.86 -0.70 12.51
CA VAL A 238 31.02 0.70 12.96
C VAL A 238 31.61 0.74 14.37
N ALA A 239 31.12 -0.09 15.30
CA ALA A 239 31.62 -0.12 16.68
C ALA A 239 33.06 -0.65 16.79
N GLU A 240 33.47 -1.56 15.90
CA GLU A 240 34.88 -1.99 15.76
C GLU A 240 35.75 -0.85 15.27
N PHE A 241 35.31 -0.12 14.25
CA PHE A 241 36.03 1.03 13.68
C PHE A 241 36.17 2.17 14.70
N GLU A 242 35.16 2.38 15.54
CA GLU A 242 35.17 3.43 16.59
C GLU A 242 35.89 2.97 17.88
N GLY A 243 36.34 1.71 17.97
CA GLY A 243 37.09 1.18 19.12
C GLY A 243 36.23 0.74 20.31
N TYR A 244 34.91 0.74 20.19
CA TYR A 244 33.99 0.35 21.30
C TYR A 244 33.87 -1.16 21.52
N LEU A 245 34.37 -1.99 20.61
CA LEU A 245 34.28 -3.47 20.70
C LEU A 245 35.53 -4.14 21.27
N GLU A 246 36.61 -3.41 21.50
CA GLU A 246 37.85 -3.96 22.03
C GLU A 246 37.73 -4.45 23.48
N GLU A 247 36.83 -3.84 24.28
CA GLU A 247 36.66 -4.14 25.69
C GLU A 247 35.53 -5.11 26.04
N ASP A 248 34.43 -5.17 25.28
CA ASP A 248 33.31 -6.11 25.55
C ASP A 248 32.54 -6.54 24.31
N SER A 249 32.97 -7.65 23.72
CA SER A 249 32.25 -8.30 22.63
C SER A 249 31.09 -9.22 23.06
N THR A 250 30.88 -9.41 24.37
CA THR A 250 29.95 -10.41 24.93
C THR A 250 28.50 -10.06 24.57
N ALA A 251 28.11 -8.80 24.74
CA ALA A 251 26.75 -8.33 24.41
C ALA A 251 26.43 -8.50 22.91
N PHE A 252 27.40 -8.22 22.03
CA PHE A 252 27.24 -8.46 20.60
C PHE A 252 27.08 -9.94 20.25
N LYS A 253 27.87 -10.82 20.87
CA LYS A 253 27.76 -12.27 20.67
C LYS A 253 26.41 -12.82 21.13
N GLU A 254 25.92 -12.35 22.26
CA GLU A 254 24.58 -12.72 22.76
C GLU A 254 23.46 -12.24 21.83
N LEU A 255 23.58 -11.02 21.33
CA LEU A 255 22.59 -10.47 20.40
C LEU A 255 22.66 -11.17 19.04
N GLU A 256 23.86 -11.46 18.53
CA GLU A 256 24.09 -12.23 17.31
C GLU A 256 23.46 -13.62 17.42
N ALA A 257 23.69 -14.35 18.54
CA ALA A 257 23.09 -15.66 18.77
C ALA A 257 21.55 -15.63 18.81
N LYS A 258 20.95 -14.53 19.32
CA LYS A 258 19.48 -14.35 19.33
C LYS A 258 18.93 -13.97 17.95
N LEU A 259 19.70 -13.29 17.13
CA LEU A 259 19.29 -12.81 15.80
C LEU A 259 19.73 -13.74 14.66
N THR A 260 20.60 -14.73 14.93
CA THR A 260 20.97 -15.73 13.92
C THR A 260 19.73 -16.48 13.43
N PRO A 261 19.52 -16.58 12.11
CA PRO A 261 18.38 -17.29 11.55
C PRO A 261 18.35 -18.75 11.99
N ASN A 262 17.22 -19.19 12.49
CA ASN A 262 16.93 -20.58 12.74
C ASN A 262 15.59 -20.92 12.11
N LEU A 263 15.65 -21.56 10.96
CA LEU A 263 14.47 -21.85 10.14
C LEU A 263 13.37 -22.56 10.94
N GLU A 264 13.76 -23.52 11.77
CA GLU A 264 12.82 -24.30 12.58
C GLU A 264 12.07 -23.43 13.59
N LYS A 265 12.81 -22.62 14.37
CA LYS A 265 12.22 -21.68 15.33
C LYS A 265 11.40 -20.59 14.65
N ASP A 266 11.79 -20.20 13.43
CA ASP A 266 11.09 -19.16 12.71
C ASP A 266 9.76 -19.66 12.15
N PHE A 267 9.70 -20.87 11.62
CA PHE A 267 8.44 -21.52 11.27
C PHE A 267 7.50 -21.64 12.47
N ASP A 268 8.01 -22.10 13.62
CA ASP A 268 7.19 -22.22 14.83
C ASP A 268 6.71 -20.87 15.34
N ARG A 269 7.54 -19.83 15.23
CA ARG A 269 7.23 -18.46 15.66
C ARG A 269 6.16 -17.80 14.79
N PHE A 270 6.14 -18.10 13.51
CA PHE A 270 5.26 -17.50 12.51
C PHE A 270 4.23 -18.49 11.98
N LYS A 271 3.89 -19.50 12.78
CA LYS A 271 3.00 -20.58 12.37
C LYS A 271 1.64 -20.08 11.90
N ASP A 272 1.06 -19.13 12.62
CA ASP A 272 -0.28 -18.61 12.32
C ASP A 272 -0.31 -17.76 11.05
N GLU A 273 0.80 -17.06 10.74
CA GLU A 273 0.92 -16.26 9.52
C GLU A 273 1.30 -17.11 8.29
N VAL A 274 1.94 -18.25 8.49
CA VAL A 274 2.34 -19.18 7.41
C VAL A 274 1.20 -20.10 7.01
N LYS A 275 0.33 -20.51 7.95
CA LYS A 275 -0.88 -21.29 7.70
C LYS A 275 -1.98 -20.47 7.04
#